data_ebdc990b27a54bd2788fe5336f793010
#
_entry.id   ebdc990b27a54bd2788fe5336f793010
#
_cell.length_a   1.000
_cell.length_b   1.000
_cell.length_c   1.000
_cell.angle_alpha   90.00
_cell.angle_beta   90.00
_cell.angle_gamma   90.00
#
_symmetry.space_group_name_H-M   'P 1'
#
loop_
_entity.id
_entity.type
_entity.pdbx_description
1 polymer ?
#
loop_
_entity_poly.entity_id
_entity_poly.type
_entity_poly.pdbx_seq_one_letter_code
_entity_poly.pdbx_strand_id
1 'polypeptide(L)'
;MDTIRFIVGGLCLLFLLLLLYLLFRIWLEGRREQVSPREIPGEVLPDELRENALRPLRRMNACYEKRDPEQADACIDEVMLPEQILILGTNPGEIFHGRDCARGLLQGDWKYWGKLALDVDTTSLSRTGSALYFATRGRIRLDRIGCRVPVRITGVLEERDGLWYISKIQFIHNLNFGYAIAAWVPALALTVSLMLFGLSWLLF
;
A
#
# COMPACT_ATOMS: atom_id res chain seq x y z
N MET A 1 -29.12 30.67 26.98
CA MET A 1 -29.37 29.32 26.44
C MET A 1 -29.16 29.30 24.92
N ASP A 2 -29.77 30.20 24.18
CA ASP A 2 -29.64 30.25 22.71
C ASP A 2 -28.22 30.52 22.20
N THR A 3 -27.46 31.33 22.94
CA THR A 3 -26.05 31.62 22.62
C THR A 3 -25.19 30.35 22.61
N ILE A 4 -25.36 29.44 23.59
CA ILE A 4 -24.60 28.18 23.68
C ILE A 4 -24.97 27.26 22.52
N ARG A 5 -26.26 27.14 22.19
CA ARG A 5 -26.74 26.35 21.04
C ARG A 5 -26.17 26.88 19.73
N PHE A 6 -26.16 28.21 19.57
CA PHE A 6 -25.59 28.85 18.40
C PHE A 6 -24.09 28.57 18.26
N ILE A 7 -23.31 28.67 19.35
CA ILE A 7 -21.87 28.37 19.36
C ILE A 7 -21.62 26.90 19.02
N VAL A 8 -22.34 25.97 19.67
CA VAL A 8 -22.17 24.53 19.40
C VAL A 8 -22.56 24.18 17.97
N GLY A 9 -23.65 24.73 17.46
CA GLY A 9 -24.07 24.58 16.07
C GLY A 9 -23.00 25.09 15.08
N GLY A 10 -22.41 26.22 15.36
CA GLY A 10 -21.31 26.80 14.56
C GLY A 10 -20.08 25.89 14.55
N LEU A 11 -19.70 25.32 15.70
CA LEU A 11 -18.60 24.36 15.80
C LEU A 11 -18.88 23.07 15.03
N CYS A 12 -20.09 22.51 15.11
CA CYS A 12 -20.50 21.35 14.32
C CYS A 12 -20.35 21.62 12.83
N LEU A 13 -20.80 22.76 12.35
CA LEU A 13 -20.66 23.14 10.94
C LEU A 13 -19.20 23.28 10.53
N LEU A 14 -18.39 23.93 11.35
CA LEU A 14 -16.95 24.08 11.08
C LEU A 14 -16.25 22.73 10.94
N PHE A 15 -16.46 21.80 11.90
CA PHE A 15 -15.85 20.48 11.85
C PHE A 15 -16.36 19.64 10.69
N LEU A 16 -17.64 19.77 10.33
CA LEU A 16 -18.19 19.11 9.14
C LEU A 16 -17.51 19.61 7.86
N LEU A 17 -17.38 20.92 7.70
CA LEU A 17 -16.72 21.51 6.53
C LEU A 17 -15.25 21.10 6.43
N LEU A 18 -14.54 21.06 7.55
CA LEU A 18 -13.16 20.60 7.60
C LEU A 18 -13.04 19.13 7.22
N LEU A 19 -13.93 18.28 7.74
CA LEU A 19 -13.97 16.86 7.38
C LEU A 19 -14.23 16.66 5.89
N LEU A 20 -15.23 17.35 5.34
CA LEU A 20 -15.54 17.28 3.91
C LEU A 20 -14.39 17.77 3.04
N TYR A 21 -13.69 18.84 3.44
CA TYR A 21 -12.49 19.32 2.76
C TYR A 21 -11.37 18.25 2.74
N LEU A 22 -11.09 17.61 3.88
CA LEU A 22 -10.04 16.58 3.98
C LEU A 22 -10.39 15.34 3.14
N LEU A 23 -11.66 14.89 3.19
CA LEU A 23 -12.13 13.78 2.37
C LEU A 23 -12.04 14.10 0.87
N PHE A 24 -12.40 15.34 0.49
CA PHE A 24 -12.24 15.80 -0.89
C PHE A 24 -10.79 15.81 -1.34
N ARG A 25 -9.85 16.24 -0.47
CA ARG A 25 -8.41 16.22 -0.76
C ARG A 25 -7.90 14.78 -0.96
N ILE A 26 -8.28 13.84 -0.09
CA ILE A 26 -7.93 12.40 -0.23
C ILE A 26 -8.46 11.86 -1.57
N TRP A 27 -9.72 12.16 -1.90
CA TRP A 27 -10.32 11.72 -3.14
C TRP A 27 -9.65 12.34 -4.39
N LEU A 28 -9.33 13.64 -4.35
CA LEU A 28 -8.67 14.34 -5.45
C LEU A 28 -7.27 13.78 -5.72
N GLU A 29 -6.50 13.51 -4.67
CA GLU A 29 -5.16 12.92 -4.81
C GLU A 29 -5.23 11.50 -5.35
N GLY A 30 -6.17 10.68 -4.86
CA GLY A 30 -6.40 9.34 -5.41
C GLY A 30 -6.78 9.37 -6.89
N ARG A 31 -7.56 10.36 -7.33
CA ARG A 31 -7.89 10.53 -8.76
C ARG A 31 -6.70 10.98 -9.61
N ARG A 32 -5.88 11.91 -9.11
CA ARG A 32 -4.70 12.38 -9.85
C ARG A 32 -3.74 11.26 -10.20
N GLU A 33 -3.60 10.27 -9.34
CA GLU A 33 -2.76 9.11 -9.61
C GLU A 33 -3.35 8.14 -10.64
N GLN A 34 -4.68 8.07 -10.72
CA GLN A 34 -5.36 7.22 -11.71
C GLN A 34 -5.37 7.81 -13.12
N VAL A 35 -5.41 9.14 -13.23
CA VAL A 35 -5.65 9.83 -14.53
C VAL A 35 -4.37 10.04 -15.34
N SER A 36 -3.20 10.08 -14.72
CA SER A 36 -1.93 10.26 -15.43
C SER A 36 -0.79 9.47 -14.80
N PRO A 37 -0.79 8.14 -14.96
CA PRO A 37 0.35 7.36 -14.53
C PRO A 37 1.55 7.72 -15.41
N ARG A 38 2.51 8.47 -14.85
CA ARG A 38 3.79 8.67 -15.53
C ARG A 38 4.45 7.31 -15.69
N GLU A 39 4.87 7.00 -16.91
CA GLU A 39 5.68 5.81 -17.16
C GLU A 39 6.95 5.88 -16.31
N ILE A 40 7.32 4.75 -15.73
CA ILE A 40 8.60 4.62 -15.05
C ILE A 40 9.60 4.29 -16.16
N PRO A 41 10.59 5.14 -16.43
CA PRO A 41 11.56 4.86 -17.49
C PRO A 41 12.35 3.59 -17.16
N GLY A 42 12.65 2.81 -18.18
CA GLY A 42 13.41 1.57 -18.07
C GLY A 42 14.26 1.33 -19.28
N GLU A 43 15.10 0.33 -19.20
CA GLU A 43 15.92 -0.14 -20.31
C GLU A 43 15.12 -1.07 -21.22
N VAL A 44 15.34 -0.98 -22.53
CA VAL A 44 14.78 -1.94 -23.48
C VAL A 44 15.65 -3.20 -23.43
N LEU A 45 15.10 -4.24 -22.82
CA LEU A 45 15.75 -5.55 -22.72
C LEU A 45 15.23 -6.50 -23.81
N PRO A 46 16.01 -7.51 -24.21
CA PRO A 46 15.51 -8.59 -25.05
C PRO A 46 14.27 -9.25 -24.44
N ASP A 47 13.28 -9.57 -25.26
CA ASP A 47 11.97 -10.08 -24.80
C ASP A 47 12.10 -11.32 -23.90
N GLU A 48 12.95 -12.26 -24.27
CA GLU A 48 13.20 -13.46 -23.47
C GLU A 48 13.76 -13.15 -22.09
N LEU A 49 14.73 -12.24 -21.99
CA LEU A 49 15.29 -11.80 -20.71
C LEU A 49 14.23 -11.09 -19.89
N ARG A 50 13.44 -10.20 -20.53
CA ARG A 50 12.36 -9.48 -19.88
C ARG A 50 11.32 -10.44 -19.27
N GLU A 51 10.85 -11.40 -20.05
CA GLU A 51 9.86 -12.39 -19.61
C GLU A 51 10.38 -13.23 -18.44
N ASN A 52 11.61 -13.70 -18.52
CA ASN A 52 12.25 -14.45 -17.45
C ASN A 52 12.42 -13.61 -16.17
N ALA A 53 12.85 -12.35 -16.30
CA ALA A 53 13.01 -11.43 -15.18
C ALA A 53 11.68 -11.06 -14.50
N LEU A 54 10.58 -11.01 -15.24
CA LEU A 54 9.24 -10.69 -14.69
C LEU A 54 8.54 -11.89 -14.03
N ARG A 55 9.04 -13.11 -14.24
CA ARG A 55 8.46 -14.33 -13.67
C ARG A 55 8.25 -14.28 -12.16
N PRO A 56 9.22 -13.88 -11.31
CA PRO A 56 9.01 -13.82 -9.87
C PRO A 56 7.92 -12.81 -9.46
N LEU A 57 7.76 -11.71 -10.18
CA LEU A 57 6.68 -10.75 -9.91
C LEU A 57 5.30 -11.32 -10.26
N ARG A 58 5.17 -12.03 -11.39
CA ARG A 58 3.93 -12.74 -11.73
C ARG A 58 3.61 -13.83 -10.72
N ARG A 59 4.62 -14.54 -10.24
CA ARG A 59 4.45 -15.57 -9.21
C ARG A 59 4.02 -14.96 -7.88
N MET A 60 4.61 -13.83 -7.50
CA MET A 60 4.18 -13.08 -6.31
C MET A 60 2.70 -12.70 -6.37
N ASN A 61 2.21 -12.20 -7.51
CA ASN A 61 0.78 -11.95 -7.71
C ASN A 61 -0.08 -13.20 -7.48
N ALA A 62 0.35 -14.35 -8.02
CA ALA A 62 -0.38 -15.61 -7.84
C ALA A 62 -0.42 -16.07 -6.38
N CYS A 63 0.66 -15.87 -5.62
CA CYS A 63 0.73 -16.15 -4.20
C CYS A 63 -0.26 -15.26 -3.40
N TYR A 64 -0.28 -13.97 -3.68
CA TYR A 64 -1.19 -13.03 -3.03
C TYR A 64 -2.67 -13.22 -3.45
N GLU A 65 -2.93 -13.81 -4.60
CA GLU A 65 -4.30 -14.17 -5.00
C GLU A 65 -4.80 -15.38 -4.18
N LYS A 66 -3.95 -16.39 -3.99
CA LYS A 66 -4.30 -17.61 -3.22
C LYS A 66 -4.31 -17.35 -1.71
N ARG A 67 -3.30 -16.68 -1.20
CA ARG A 67 -3.12 -16.32 0.23
C ARG A 67 -3.25 -17.54 1.15
N ASP A 68 -2.60 -18.63 0.78
CA ASP A 68 -2.56 -19.86 1.56
C ASP A 68 -1.36 -19.83 2.51
N PRO A 69 -1.55 -19.69 3.84
CA PRO A 69 -0.44 -19.59 4.78
C PRO A 69 0.48 -20.81 4.78
N GLU A 70 -0.01 -21.99 4.41
CA GLU A 70 0.79 -23.23 4.32
C GLU A 70 1.73 -23.20 3.11
N GLN A 71 1.42 -22.39 2.10
CA GLN A 71 2.23 -22.22 0.90
C GLN A 71 3.23 -21.05 0.99
N ALA A 72 3.38 -20.44 2.15
CA ALA A 72 4.27 -19.27 2.29
C ALA A 72 5.72 -19.60 1.95
N ASP A 73 6.23 -20.74 2.43
CA ASP A 73 7.61 -21.18 2.11
C ASP A 73 7.79 -21.49 0.62
N ALA A 74 6.84 -22.19 0.01
CA ALA A 74 6.89 -22.46 -1.42
C ALA A 74 6.86 -21.16 -2.25
N CYS A 75 6.07 -20.17 -1.81
CA CYS A 75 6.06 -18.85 -2.44
C CYS A 75 7.42 -18.16 -2.32
N ILE A 76 8.06 -18.21 -1.15
CA ILE A 76 9.39 -17.60 -0.93
C ILE A 76 10.42 -18.27 -1.84
N ASP A 77 10.45 -19.61 -1.91
CA ASP A 77 11.40 -20.36 -2.73
C ASP A 77 11.25 -20.09 -4.23
N GLU A 78 10.05 -19.83 -4.69
CA GLU A 78 9.78 -19.55 -6.10
C GLU A 78 10.01 -18.07 -6.50
N VAL A 79 9.95 -17.15 -5.54
CA VAL A 79 9.91 -15.70 -5.79
C VAL A 79 11.19 -15.01 -5.34
N MET A 80 11.79 -15.45 -4.23
CA MET A 80 12.83 -14.72 -3.51
C MET A 80 14.11 -15.53 -3.39
N LEU A 81 15.23 -14.85 -3.12
CA LEU A 81 16.45 -15.49 -2.62
C LEU A 81 16.35 -15.58 -1.09
N PRO A 82 15.94 -16.72 -0.53
CA PRO A 82 15.50 -16.77 0.87
C PRO A 82 16.57 -16.38 1.89
N GLU A 83 17.84 -16.71 1.60
CA GLU A 83 18.96 -16.39 2.49
C GLU A 83 19.40 -14.92 2.44
N GLN A 84 19.08 -14.23 1.35
CA GLN A 84 19.59 -12.88 1.06
C GLN A 84 18.47 -11.84 1.00
N ILE A 85 17.22 -12.28 1.09
CA ILE A 85 16.08 -11.36 0.92
C ILE A 85 16.11 -10.25 1.96
N LEU A 86 16.03 -9.03 1.49
CA LEU A 86 15.80 -7.83 2.27
C LEU A 86 14.49 -7.20 1.83
N ILE A 87 13.53 -7.11 2.74
CA ILE A 87 12.25 -6.46 2.50
C ILE A 87 12.18 -5.20 3.35
N LEU A 88 11.97 -4.07 2.69
CA LEU A 88 11.68 -2.80 3.34
C LEU A 88 10.18 -2.51 3.19
N GLY A 89 9.49 -2.52 4.30
CA GLY A 89 8.07 -2.19 4.34
C GLY A 89 7.81 -0.70 4.21
N THR A 90 6.61 -0.29 4.51
CA THR A 90 6.16 1.09 4.33
C THR A 90 6.48 1.99 5.53
N ASN A 91 6.70 1.40 6.71
CA ASN A 91 7.09 2.12 7.92
C ASN A 91 8.61 2.02 8.17
N PRO A 92 9.24 3.02 8.79
CA PRO A 92 10.68 3.03 9.02
C PRO A 92 11.23 1.81 9.80
N GLY A 93 10.42 1.20 10.66
CA GLY A 93 10.78 0.02 11.44
C GLY A 93 10.53 -1.32 10.74
N GLU A 94 9.94 -1.33 9.56
CA GLU A 94 9.61 -2.54 8.81
C GLU A 94 10.79 -2.97 7.95
N ILE A 95 11.81 -3.56 8.60
CA ILE A 95 13.00 -4.10 7.95
C ILE A 95 13.03 -5.61 8.24
N PHE A 96 12.83 -6.40 7.18
CA PHE A 96 12.76 -7.85 7.27
C PHE A 96 13.93 -8.47 6.48
N HIS A 97 14.67 -9.33 7.12
CA HIS A 97 15.80 -10.00 6.50
C HIS A 97 15.73 -11.52 6.68
N GLY A 98 15.98 -12.24 5.60
CA GLY A 98 16.00 -13.69 5.58
C GLY A 98 14.63 -14.35 5.55
N ARG A 99 14.63 -15.68 5.40
CA ARG A 99 13.46 -16.53 5.17
C ARG A 99 12.35 -16.37 6.22
N ASP A 100 12.71 -16.47 7.50
CA ASP A 100 11.71 -16.49 8.57
C ASP A 100 10.95 -15.15 8.70
N CYS A 101 11.69 -14.05 8.52
CA CYS A 101 11.08 -12.72 8.49
C CYS A 101 10.17 -12.56 7.27
N ALA A 102 10.59 -13.02 6.08
CA ALA A 102 9.78 -12.99 4.87
C ALA A 102 8.50 -13.83 5.02
N ARG A 103 8.60 -15.02 5.63
CA ARG A 103 7.44 -15.89 5.94
C ARG A 103 6.45 -15.18 6.85
N GLY A 104 6.93 -14.61 7.96
CA GLY A 104 6.10 -13.89 8.91
C GLY A 104 5.39 -12.70 8.27
N LEU A 105 6.08 -11.95 7.39
CA LEU A 105 5.49 -10.85 6.64
C LEU A 105 4.39 -11.32 5.69
N LEU A 106 4.66 -12.33 4.85
CA LEU A 106 3.67 -12.86 3.91
C LEU A 106 2.42 -13.38 4.61
N GLN A 107 2.59 -14.16 5.68
CA GLN A 107 1.46 -14.67 6.46
C GLN A 107 0.67 -13.55 7.14
N GLY A 108 1.36 -12.52 7.64
CA GLY A 108 0.76 -11.31 8.20
C GLY A 108 -0.04 -10.53 7.17
N ASP A 109 0.54 -10.30 6.01
CA ASP A 109 -0.12 -9.61 4.89
C ASP A 109 -1.38 -10.34 4.44
N TRP A 110 -1.29 -11.65 4.23
CA TRP A 110 -2.41 -12.46 3.78
C TRP A 110 -3.56 -12.51 4.80
N LYS A 111 -3.24 -12.42 6.08
CA LYS A 111 -4.23 -12.44 7.16
C LYS A 111 -4.85 -11.06 7.42
N TYR A 112 -4.06 -9.99 7.36
CA TYR A 112 -4.49 -8.69 7.89
C TYR A 112 -4.65 -7.61 6.82
N TRP A 113 -3.84 -7.66 5.75
CA TRP A 113 -3.85 -6.61 4.73
C TRP A 113 -4.78 -6.97 3.58
N GLY A 114 -4.54 -8.07 2.91
CA GLY A 114 -5.38 -8.52 1.81
C GLY A 114 -4.59 -8.81 0.53
N LYS A 115 -5.17 -8.51 -0.62
CA LYS A 115 -4.60 -8.86 -1.92
C LYS A 115 -3.67 -7.77 -2.44
N LEU A 116 -2.45 -8.16 -2.80
CA LEU A 116 -1.53 -7.35 -3.60
C LEU A 116 -1.67 -7.77 -5.07
N ALA A 117 -1.83 -6.81 -5.96
CA ALA A 117 -1.79 -7.01 -7.40
C ALA A 117 -0.78 -6.02 -8.02
N LEU A 118 0.27 -6.55 -8.62
CA LEU A 118 1.29 -5.79 -9.34
C LEU A 118 0.89 -5.63 -10.82
N ASP A 119 1.17 -4.48 -11.38
CA ASP A 119 1.02 -4.18 -12.81
C ASP A 119 2.29 -4.68 -13.54
N VAL A 120 2.49 -6.00 -13.61
CA VAL A 120 3.76 -6.64 -14.01
C VAL A 120 4.17 -6.27 -15.42
N ASP A 121 3.22 -6.19 -16.36
CA ASP A 121 3.52 -5.93 -17.77
C ASP A 121 4.08 -4.52 -18.02
N THR A 122 3.76 -3.57 -17.14
CA THR A 122 4.29 -2.19 -17.17
C THR A 122 5.51 -1.99 -16.27
N THR A 123 6.09 -3.07 -15.73
CA THR A 123 7.28 -2.99 -14.88
C THR A 123 8.47 -2.48 -15.69
N SER A 124 9.11 -1.45 -15.15
CA SER A 124 10.39 -0.94 -15.63
C SER A 124 11.52 -1.84 -15.12
N LEU A 125 12.44 -2.19 -16.01
CA LEU A 125 13.66 -2.92 -15.68
C LEU A 125 14.86 -2.12 -16.14
N SER A 126 15.95 -2.15 -15.35
CA SER A 126 17.23 -1.52 -15.69
C SER A 126 18.37 -2.42 -15.22
N ARG A 127 19.37 -2.63 -16.04
CA ARG A 127 20.53 -3.47 -15.72
C ARG A 127 21.48 -2.73 -14.78
N THR A 128 21.96 -3.43 -13.75
CA THR A 128 22.97 -2.93 -12.82
C THR A 128 23.96 -4.05 -12.53
N GLY A 129 25.06 -4.09 -13.29
CA GLY A 129 26.00 -5.19 -13.24
C GLY A 129 25.38 -6.52 -13.68
N SER A 130 25.44 -7.55 -12.81
CA SER A 130 24.80 -8.85 -13.03
C SER A 130 23.36 -8.91 -12.56
N ALA A 131 22.84 -7.85 -11.94
CA ALA A 131 21.50 -7.78 -11.40
C ALA A 131 20.60 -6.89 -12.27
N LEU A 132 19.27 -7.00 -12.09
CA LEU A 132 18.27 -6.09 -12.64
C LEU A 132 17.57 -5.33 -11.50
N TYR A 133 17.56 -4.03 -11.60
CA TYR A 133 16.67 -3.20 -10.80
C TYR A 133 15.28 -3.19 -11.45
N PHE A 134 14.24 -3.33 -10.64
CA PHE A 134 12.87 -3.21 -11.12
C PHE A 134 12.10 -2.12 -10.36
N ALA A 135 11.19 -1.49 -11.06
CA ALA A 135 10.21 -0.59 -10.48
C ALA A 135 8.83 -0.86 -11.10
N THR A 136 7.86 -1.14 -10.27
CA THR A 136 6.50 -1.47 -10.69
C THR A 136 5.47 -0.73 -9.84
N ARG A 137 4.25 -0.70 -10.34
CA ARG A 137 3.07 -0.23 -9.62
C ARG A 137 2.20 -1.41 -9.24
N GLY A 138 1.30 -1.17 -8.34
CA GLY A 138 0.32 -2.17 -7.95
C GLY A 138 -0.74 -1.57 -7.04
N ARG A 139 -1.56 -2.43 -6.51
CA ARG A 139 -2.65 -2.07 -5.59
C ARG A 139 -2.75 -3.11 -4.50
N ILE A 140 -2.84 -2.66 -3.27
CA ILE A 140 -3.25 -3.50 -2.15
C ILE A 140 -4.75 -3.29 -1.94
N ARG A 141 -5.50 -4.37 -1.95
CA ARG A 141 -6.92 -4.35 -1.54
C ARG A 141 -7.00 -4.73 -0.07
N LEU A 142 -7.38 -3.77 0.77
CA LEU A 142 -7.60 -4.00 2.18
C LEU A 142 -8.96 -4.68 2.37
N ASP A 143 -8.98 -5.96 2.69
CA ASP A 143 -10.21 -6.77 2.73
C ASP A 143 -11.21 -6.28 3.78
N ARG A 144 -10.74 -5.78 4.93
CA ARG A 144 -11.61 -5.33 6.04
C ARG A 144 -12.44 -4.10 5.71
N ILE A 145 -11.94 -3.23 4.85
CA ILE A 145 -12.59 -1.94 4.53
C ILE A 145 -12.90 -1.80 3.04
N GLY A 146 -12.56 -2.80 2.22
CA GLY A 146 -12.80 -2.79 0.78
C GLY A 146 -12.03 -1.72 0.00
N CYS A 147 -11.08 -1.03 0.65
CA CYS A 147 -10.31 0.06 0.06
C CYS A 147 -9.18 -0.50 -0.81
N ARG A 148 -8.87 0.21 -1.90
CA ARG A 148 -7.71 -0.07 -2.75
C ARG A 148 -6.66 1.00 -2.53
N VAL A 149 -5.47 0.57 -2.12
CA VAL A 149 -4.33 1.44 -1.85
C VAL A 149 -3.33 1.30 -2.99
N PRO A 150 -3.03 2.36 -3.74
CA PRO A 150 -1.97 2.31 -4.74
C PRO A 150 -0.61 2.16 -4.05
N VAL A 151 0.24 1.30 -4.62
CA VAL A 151 1.60 1.08 -4.16
C VAL A 151 2.58 1.22 -5.31
N ARG A 152 3.78 1.67 -5.00
CA ARG A 152 4.96 1.51 -5.84
C ARG A 152 5.89 0.53 -5.17
N ILE A 153 6.48 -0.33 -5.96
CA ILE A 153 7.40 -1.33 -5.48
C ILE A 153 8.65 -1.24 -6.32
N THR A 154 9.78 -1.18 -5.65
CA THR A 154 11.10 -1.23 -6.28
C THR A 154 11.88 -2.36 -5.68
N GLY A 155 12.84 -2.88 -6.44
CA GLY A 155 13.69 -3.94 -5.90
C GLY A 155 14.77 -4.37 -6.87
N VAL A 156 15.47 -5.41 -6.47
CA VAL A 156 16.58 -6.00 -7.22
C VAL A 156 16.26 -7.45 -7.49
N LEU A 157 16.45 -7.84 -8.74
CA LEU A 157 16.40 -9.22 -9.21
C LEU A 157 17.84 -9.71 -9.43
N GLU A 158 18.12 -10.89 -8.93
CA GLU A 158 19.40 -11.59 -9.13
C GLU A 158 19.15 -12.94 -9.78
N GLU A 159 20.03 -13.30 -10.71
CA GLU A 159 19.98 -14.57 -11.39
C GLU A 159 20.72 -15.66 -10.61
N ARG A 160 20.08 -16.82 -10.46
CA ARG A 160 20.68 -18.02 -9.91
C ARG A 160 20.21 -19.23 -10.72
N ASP A 161 21.16 -19.98 -11.24
CA ASP A 161 20.89 -21.19 -12.02
C ASP A 161 19.95 -20.97 -13.23
N GLY A 162 20.10 -19.82 -13.91
CA GLY A 162 19.30 -19.44 -15.07
C GLY A 162 17.89 -18.88 -14.73
N LEU A 163 17.57 -18.72 -13.46
CA LEU A 163 16.31 -18.18 -12.97
C LEU A 163 16.51 -16.89 -12.19
N TRP A 164 15.57 -15.97 -12.37
CA TRP A 164 15.57 -14.68 -11.66
C TRP A 164 14.76 -14.76 -10.37
N TYR A 165 15.27 -14.13 -9.32
CA TYR A 165 14.65 -14.07 -7.99
C TYR A 165 14.76 -12.65 -7.41
N ILE A 166 13.82 -12.28 -6.55
CA ILE A 166 13.88 -11.03 -5.80
C ILE A 166 14.87 -11.19 -4.64
N SER A 167 15.95 -10.40 -4.65
CA SER A 167 16.91 -10.33 -3.53
C SER A 167 16.62 -9.14 -2.61
N LYS A 168 16.09 -8.06 -3.15
CA LYS A 168 15.69 -6.87 -2.37
C LYS A 168 14.37 -6.34 -2.90
N ILE A 169 13.50 -5.91 -1.99
CA ILE A 169 12.22 -5.31 -2.35
C ILE A 169 11.84 -4.22 -1.35
N GLN A 170 11.32 -3.12 -1.87
CA GLN A 170 10.82 -2.00 -1.08
C GLN A 170 9.41 -1.65 -1.48
N PHE A 171 8.54 -1.55 -0.49
CA PHE A 171 7.15 -1.13 -0.65
C PHE A 171 7.01 0.35 -0.29
N ILE A 172 6.36 1.09 -1.17
CA ILE A 172 6.05 2.50 -0.97
C ILE A 172 4.57 2.68 -1.28
N HIS A 173 3.77 2.94 -0.28
CA HIS A 173 2.38 3.30 -0.54
C HIS A 173 2.20 4.82 -0.53
N ASN A 174 1.27 5.27 -1.34
CA ASN A 174 0.94 6.68 -1.45
C ASN A 174 -0.37 6.99 -0.71
N LEU A 175 -0.54 6.39 0.47
CA LEU A 175 -1.50 6.94 1.39
C LEU A 175 -0.88 8.19 1.97
N ASN A 176 -1.47 9.33 1.65
CA ASN A 176 -1.19 10.53 2.39
C ASN A 176 -1.81 10.33 3.78
N PHE A 177 -1.14 9.50 4.61
CA PHE A 177 -1.56 9.17 5.96
C PHE A 177 -1.83 10.43 6.78
N GLY A 178 -1.12 11.52 6.45
CA GLY A 178 -1.37 12.81 7.07
C GLY A 178 -2.80 13.28 6.89
N TYR A 179 -3.39 13.20 5.71
CA TYR A 179 -4.78 13.58 5.49
C TYR A 179 -5.77 12.58 6.10
N ALA A 180 -5.46 11.28 6.05
CA ALA A 180 -6.31 10.27 6.66
C ALA A 180 -6.38 10.43 8.18
N ILE A 181 -5.22 10.59 8.84
CA ILE A 181 -5.15 10.87 10.28
C ILE A 181 -5.78 12.22 10.60
N ALA A 182 -5.50 13.26 9.82
CA ALA A 182 -6.11 14.58 10.01
C ALA A 182 -7.62 14.57 9.89
N ALA A 183 -8.21 13.66 9.09
CA ALA A 183 -9.66 13.51 8.99
C ALA A 183 -10.32 12.90 10.24
N TRP A 184 -9.60 12.08 11.02
CA TRP A 184 -10.13 11.51 12.26
C TRP A 184 -10.37 12.58 13.34
N VAL A 185 -9.52 13.61 13.40
CA VAL A 185 -9.65 14.67 14.41
C VAL A 185 -10.98 15.44 14.26
N PRO A 186 -11.31 16.01 13.09
CA PRO A 186 -12.58 16.69 12.92
C PRO A 186 -13.79 15.74 12.98
N ALA A 187 -13.65 14.47 12.59
CA ALA A 187 -14.72 13.49 12.72
C ALA A 187 -15.05 13.22 14.18
N LEU A 188 -14.03 13.02 15.03
CA LEU A 188 -14.21 12.85 16.47
C LEU A 188 -14.80 14.13 17.12
N ALA A 189 -14.26 15.29 16.79
CA ALA A 189 -14.73 16.57 17.30
C ALA A 189 -16.20 16.85 16.88
N LEU A 190 -16.57 16.51 15.64
CA LEU A 190 -17.95 16.61 15.18
C LEU A 190 -18.88 15.68 15.97
N THR A 191 -18.46 14.43 16.20
CA THR A 191 -19.25 13.46 16.98
C THR A 191 -19.49 13.97 18.41
N VAL A 192 -18.45 14.43 19.10
CA VAL A 192 -18.56 15.01 20.45
C VAL A 192 -19.46 16.24 20.46
N SER A 193 -19.31 17.14 19.49
CA SER A 193 -20.12 18.35 19.40
C SER A 193 -21.60 18.04 19.14
N LEU A 194 -21.91 17.04 18.31
CA LEU A 194 -23.28 16.58 18.07
C LEU A 194 -23.90 15.94 19.32
N MET A 195 -23.12 15.16 20.09
CA MET A 195 -23.57 14.61 21.38
C MET A 195 -23.90 15.71 22.38
N LEU A 196 -23.03 16.72 22.51
CA LEU A 196 -23.26 17.86 23.39
C LEU A 196 -24.47 18.70 22.96
N PHE A 197 -24.65 18.86 21.64
CA PHE A 197 -25.82 19.54 21.10
C PHE A 197 -27.10 18.78 21.43
N GLY A 198 -27.15 17.45 21.20
CA GLY A 198 -28.29 16.61 21.57
C GLY A 198 -28.61 16.64 23.07
N LEU A 199 -27.59 16.56 23.92
CA LEU A 199 -27.75 16.67 25.38
C LEU A 199 -28.34 18.04 25.79
N SER A 200 -27.96 19.10 25.10
CA SER A 200 -28.50 20.44 25.38
C SER A 200 -30.01 20.56 25.11
N TRP A 201 -30.57 19.72 24.24
CA TRP A 201 -32.02 19.67 23.96
C TRP A 201 -32.79 18.78 24.98
N LEU A 202 -32.08 17.82 25.61
CA LEU A 202 -32.70 16.92 26.59
C LEU A 202 -32.71 17.54 27.99
N LEU A 203 -31.74 18.40 28.31
CA LEU A 203 -31.58 18.97 29.64
C LEU A 203 -32.23 20.34 29.81
N PHE A 204 -32.62 21.01 28.74
CA PHE A 204 -33.20 22.35 28.72
C PHE A 204 -34.33 22.49 27.67
#